data_9866006ec3f2685c59ff98ac43731127
#
_entry.id   9866006ec3f2685c59ff98ac43731127
#
_cell.length_a   1.000
_cell.length_b   1.000
_cell.length_c   1.000
_cell.angle_alpha   90.00
_cell.angle_beta   90.00
_cell.angle_gamma   90.00
#
_symmetry.space_group_name_H-M   'P 1'
#
loop_
_entity.id
_entity.type
_entity.pdbx_description
1 polymer ?
#
loop_
_entity_poly.entity_id
_entity_poly.type
_entity_poly.pdbx_seq_one_letter_code
_entity_poly.pdbx_strand_id
1 'polypeptide(L)'
;MSLTGQTAWITGASSGIGAALAKEFASRGARIILSGRDRDRLGMVAGGLTTETLILPFDVCDTAAMHAATEQATQWRGGVDIFVANAGISQRSAAVDTSLEVYERIIAVDLTAQIAAVQALLPHVTERQSGKLVFISSIAGKVGVPMRTAYCAAKFGLIGYADALRAELPQSGIAVHVVCPGSVATDVSRNALTADGSPRGVSDKAIDEGIPPAEAAKSIAEAMEAGTREIIVARGVEQAMGEMRRTPDALFDQMATMVANGYMQKLQA
;
A
#
# COMPACT_ATOMS: atom_id res chain seq x y z
N MET A 1 13.80 -12.29 -8.87
CA MET A 1 14.65 -11.12 -9.22
C MET A 1 15.48 -10.70 -8.04
N SER A 2 16.72 -10.33 -8.27
CA SER A 2 17.52 -9.66 -7.25
C SER A 2 17.09 -8.20 -7.14
N LEU A 3 16.89 -7.71 -5.93
CA LEU A 3 16.69 -6.28 -5.64
C LEU A 3 17.98 -5.61 -5.17
N THR A 4 19.13 -6.26 -5.43
CA THR A 4 20.44 -5.76 -5.05
C THR A 4 20.68 -4.36 -5.61
N GLY A 5 21.08 -3.45 -4.72
CA GLY A 5 21.30 -2.05 -5.06
C GLY A 5 20.04 -1.17 -5.05
N GLN A 6 18.83 -1.75 -5.00
CA GLN A 6 17.58 -0.99 -4.88
C GLN A 6 17.28 -0.63 -3.43
N THR A 7 16.56 0.46 -3.23
CA THR A 7 16.05 0.91 -1.93
C THR A 7 14.53 0.83 -1.90
N ALA A 8 13.97 0.07 -0.97
CA ALA A 8 12.54 -0.05 -0.75
C ALA A 8 12.12 0.72 0.51
N TRP A 9 11.21 1.67 0.37
CA TRP A 9 10.60 2.41 1.47
C TRP A 9 9.19 1.89 1.74
N ILE A 10 8.90 1.48 2.98
CA ILE A 10 7.66 0.82 3.38
C ILE A 10 7.03 1.59 4.54
N THR A 11 5.79 2.07 4.36
CA THR A 11 4.98 2.65 5.42
C THR A 11 4.20 1.56 6.16
N GLY A 12 3.92 1.76 7.46
CA GLY A 12 3.28 0.72 8.29
C GLY A 12 4.16 -0.53 8.46
N ALA A 13 5.49 -0.34 8.45
CA ALA A 13 6.47 -1.42 8.45
C ALA A 13 6.71 -2.08 9.81
N SER A 14 6.04 -1.62 10.88
CA SER A 14 6.24 -2.13 12.25
C SER A 14 5.58 -3.49 12.52
N SER A 15 4.71 -3.99 11.62
CA SER A 15 3.99 -5.25 11.79
C SER A 15 3.38 -5.78 10.48
N GLY A 16 2.75 -6.95 10.53
CA GLY A 16 1.90 -7.49 9.48
C GLY A 16 2.57 -7.58 8.11
N ILE A 17 1.83 -7.18 7.06
CA ILE A 17 2.30 -7.24 5.67
C ILE A 17 3.52 -6.33 5.47
N GLY A 18 3.55 -5.13 6.07
CA GLY A 18 4.66 -4.19 5.92
C GLY A 18 5.98 -4.75 6.46
N ALA A 19 5.97 -5.34 7.65
CA ALA A 19 7.15 -5.99 8.24
C ALA A 19 7.58 -7.23 7.43
N ALA A 20 6.62 -7.99 6.90
CA ALA A 20 6.92 -9.16 6.08
C ALA A 20 7.52 -8.75 4.72
N LEU A 21 7.02 -7.68 4.08
CA LEU A 21 7.60 -7.13 2.85
C LEU A 21 9.01 -6.60 3.09
N ALA A 22 9.27 -5.96 4.23
CA ALA A 22 10.63 -5.52 4.59
C ALA A 22 11.61 -6.70 4.63
N LYS A 23 11.22 -7.81 5.27
CA LYS A 23 12.02 -9.02 5.33
C LYS A 23 12.21 -9.66 3.96
N GLU A 24 11.15 -9.77 3.18
CA GLU A 24 11.19 -10.36 1.83
C GLU A 24 12.09 -9.55 0.89
N PHE A 25 11.96 -8.22 0.86
CA PHE A 25 12.79 -7.37 0.01
C PHE A 25 14.25 -7.35 0.47
N ALA A 26 14.50 -7.35 1.79
CA ALA A 26 15.84 -7.48 2.34
C ALA A 26 16.50 -8.81 1.93
N SER A 27 15.77 -9.92 1.97
CA SER A 27 16.27 -11.24 1.56
C SER A 27 16.63 -11.30 0.07
N ARG A 28 16.02 -10.43 -0.74
CA ARG A 28 16.33 -10.24 -2.18
C ARG A 28 17.44 -9.21 -2.43
N GLY A 29 18.04 -8.65 -1.38
CA GLY A 29 19.18 -7.74 -1.44
C GLY A 29 18.83 -6.25 -1.49
N ALA A 30 17.58 -5.85 -1.27
CA ALA A 30 17.20 -4.44 -1.19
C ALA A 30 17.67 -3.82 0.14
N ARG A 31 18.06 -2.56 0.09
CA ARG A 31 18.15 -1.68 1.27
C ARG A 31 16.74 -1.27 1.68
N ILE A 32 16.48 -1.15 2.98
CA ILE A 32 15.12 -0.96 3.49
C ILE A 32 14.99 0.35 4.26
N ILE A 33 13.96 1.13 3.94
CA ILE A 33 13.50 2.26 4.75
C ILE A 33 12.19 1.85 5.41
N LEU A 34 12.16 1.92 6.75
CA LEU A 34 11.02 1.52 7.57
C LEU A 34 10.34 2.75 8.16
N SER A 35 9.04 2.91 7.90
CA SER A 35 8.23 3.97 8.48
C SER A 35 6.98 3.45 9.19
N GLY A 36 6.63 4.13 10.27
CA GLY A 36 5.49 3.85 11.14
C GLY A 36 5.60 4.69 12.41
N ARG A 37 4.61 4.66 13.28
CA ARG A 37 4.57 5.52 14.48
C ARG A 37 5.47 5.04 15.61
N ASP A 38 5.64 3.73 15.73
CA ASP A 38 6.33 3.08 16.84
C ASP A 38 7.80 2.78 16.46
N ARG A 39 8.71 3.64 16.89
CA ARG A 39 10.16 3.53 16.64
C ARG A 39 10.74 2.21 17.16
N ASP A 40 10.29 1.74 18.33
CA ASP A 40 10.86 0.54 18.95
C ASP A 40 10.47 -0.71 18.16
N ARG A 41 9.21 -0.81 17.72
CA ARG A 41 8.76 -1.88 16.83
C ARG A 41 9.47 -1.85 15.48
N LEU A 42 9.69 -0.65 14.90
CA LEU A 42 10.49 -0.52 13.68
C LEU A 42 11.92 -0.99 13.92
N GLY A 43 12.51 -0.67 15.09
CA GLY A 43 13.83 -1.13 15.51
C GLY A 43 13.92 -2.66 15.63
N MET A 44 12.88 -3.31 16.17
CA MET A 44 12.81 -4.79 16.22
C MET A 44 12.75 -5.40 14.81
N VAL A 45 11.99 -4.81 13.88
CA VAL A 45 11.97 -5.26 12.49
C VAL A 45 13.34 -5.08 11.84
N ALA A 46 13.95 -3.89 11.99
CA ALA A 46 15.28 -3.58 11.44
C ALA A 46 16.37 -4.54 11.95
N GLY A 47 16.34 -4.88 13.25
CA GLY A 47 17.29 -5.82 13.85
C GLY A 47 17.21 -7.25 13.30
N GLY A 48 16.11 -7.61 12.65
CA GLY A 48 15.92 -8.89 11.95
C GLY A 48 16.28 -8.87 10.47
N LEU A 49 16.75 -7.72 9.92
CA LEU A 49 17.13 -7.60 8.52
C LEU A 49 18.65 -7.73 8.34
N THR A 50 19.07 -8.28 7.20
CA THR A 50 20.48 -8.50 6.87
C THR A 50 21.08 -7.44 5.94
N THR A 51 20.30 -6.38 5.66
CA THR A 51 20.67 -5.30 4.73
C THR A 51 20.73 -3.96 5.45
N GLU A 52 21.31 -2.95 4.81
CA GLU A 52 21.28 -1.59 5.34
C GLU A 52 19.84 -1.11 5.52
N THR A 53 19.56 -0.51 6.67
CA THR A 53 18.22 -0.08 7.05
C THR A 53 18.22 1.34 7.58
N LEU A 54 17.26 2.16 7.13
CA LEU A 54 16.95 3.48 7.66
C LEU A 54 15.60 3.46 8.35
N ILE A 55 15.50 3.99 9.57
CA ILE A 55 14.24 4.08 10.33
C ILE A 55 13.78 5.53 10.33
N LEU A 56 12.64 5.80 9.73
CA LEU A 56 11.98 7.10 9.66
C LEU A 56 10.61 7.00 10.34
N PRO A 57 10.52 7.23 11.66
CA PRO A 57 9.26 7.13 12.39
C PRO A 57 8.43 8.39 12.21
N PHE A 58 7.17 8.24 11.77
CA PHE A 58 6.18 9.31 11.71
C PHE A 58 4.75 8.74 11.65
N ASP A 59 3.77 9.59 11.95
CA ASP A 59 2.37 9.31 11.66
C ASP A 59 2.10 9.71 10.20
N VAL A 60 1.53 8.79 9.41
CA VAL A 60 1.24 9.04 7.99
C VAL A 60 0.26 10.18 7.76
N CYS A 61 -0.54 10.54 8.78
CA CYS A 61 -1.44 11.68 8.74
C CYS A 61 -0.75 13.02 9.06
N ASP A 62 0.49 12.99 9.57
CA ASP A 62 1.31 14.20 9.76
C ASP A 62 2.03 14.54 8.45
N THR A 63 1.46 15.45 7.68
CA THR A 63 1.98 15.85 6.38
C THR A 63 3.37 16.48 6.47
N ALA A 64 3.64 17.25 7.53
CA ALA A 64 4.96 17.89 7.69
C ALA A 64 6.05 16.84 8.00
N ALA A 65 5.77 15.92 8.92
CA ALA A 65 6.67 14.81 9.23
C ALA A 65 6.89 13.90 8.02
N MET A 66 5.84 13.65 7.23
CA MET A 66 5.91 12.85 6.00
C MET A 66 6.81 13.53 4.95
N HIS A 67 6.70 14.85 4.73
CA HIS A 67 7.59 15.58 3.83
C HIS A 67 9.04 15.52 4.29
N ALA A 68 9.31 15.73 5.58
CA ALA A 68 10.65 15.62 6.15
C ALA A 68 11.23 14.20 6.01
N ALA A 69 10.39 13.16 6.19
CA ALA A 69 10.79 11.78 5.96
C ALA A 69 11.08 11.50 4.48
N THR A 70 10.28 12.06 3.56
CA THR A 70 10.50 11.92 2.11
C THR A 70 11.84 12.55 1.69
N GLU A 71 12.16 13.73 2.20
CA GLU A 71 13.45 14.37 1.94
C GLU A 71 14.62 13.49 2.38
N GLN A 72 14.58 12.96 3.61
CA GLN A 72 15.60 12.04 4.11
C GLN A 72 15.69 10.76 3.28
N ALA A 73 14.54 10.15 2.93
CA ALA A 73 14.47 8.94 2.14
C ALA A 73 15.07 9.10 0.74
N THR A 74 14.77 10.22 0.06
CA THR A 74 15.26 10.50 -1.29
C THR A 74 16.75 10.83 -1.34
N GLN A 75 17.32 11.30 -0.25
CA GLN A 75 18.77 11.57 -0.11
C GLN A 75 19.57 10.33 0.31
N TRP A 76 18.90 9.31 0.87
CA TRP A 76 19.58 8.14 1.41
C TRP A 76 19.97 7.15 0.32
N ARG A 77 21.25 6.79 0.21
CA ARG A 77 21.80 5.72 -0.65
C ARG A 77 21.34 5.74 -2.11
N GLY A 78 21.14 6.92 -2.70
CA GLY A 78 20.73 7.08 -4.09
C GLY A 78 19.22 7.17 -4.30
N GLY A 79 18.46 7.24 -3.22
CA GLY A 79 17.02 7.49 -3.23
C GLY A 79 16.14 6.25 -3.19
N VAL A 80 14.86 6.43 -3.46
CA VAL A 80 13.82 5.40 -3.34
C VAL A 80 13.51 4.80 -4.71
N ASP A 81 13.68 3.48 -4.84
CA ASP A 81 13.37 2.72 -6.06
C ASP A 81 11.99 2.03 -5.97
N ILE A 82 11.59 1.63 -4.75
CA ILE A 82 10.30 0.97 -4.49
C ILE A 82 9.65 1.68 -3.31
N PHE A 83 8.47 2.24 -3.50
CA PHE A 83 7.67 2.79 -2.41
C PHE A 83 6.43 1.93 -2.17
N VAL A 84 6.23 1.49 -0.92
CA VAL A 84 5.08 0.68 -0.53
C VAL A 84 4.19 1.49 0.41
N ALA A 85 3.07 1.97 -0.13
CA ALA A 85 1.98 2.62 0.59
C ALA A 85 1.14 1.55 1.30
N ASN A 86 1.59 1.12 2.50
CA ASN A 86 1.01 -0.02 3.23
C ASN A 86 0.35 0.37 4.55
N ALA A 87 0.70 1.50 5.16
CA ALA A 87 0.06 1.92 6.41
C ALA A 87 -1.47 1.93 6.27
N GLY A 88 -2.18 1.37 7.23
CA GLY A 88 -3.63 1.29 7.18
C GLY A 88 -4.23 0.80 8.49
N ILE A 89 -5.52 1.08 8.66
CA ILE A 89 -6.36 0.65 9.77
C ILE A 89 -7.66 0.08 9.23
N SER A 90 -8.46 -0.57 10.04
CA SER A 90 -9.73 -1.17 9.59
C SER A 90 -10.87 -0.79 10.54
N GLN A 91 -12.09 -1.16 10.17
CA GLN A 91 -13.33 -0.95 10.92
C GLN A 91 -14.06 -2.29 11.09
N ARG A 92 -14.79 -2.39 12.20
CA ARG A 92 -15.75 -3.48 12.46
C ARG A 92 -16.99 -2.92 13.17
N SER A 93 -17.88 -2.29 12.38
CA SER A 93 -19.17 -1.77 12.87
C SER A 93 -20.18 -1.67 11.74
N ALA A 94 -21.47 -1.79 12.06
CA ALA A 94 -22.53 -1.57 11.07
C ALA A 94 -22.59 -0.08 10.69
N ALA A 95 -22.99 0.19 9.44
CA ALA A 95 -23.02 1.57 8.92
C ALA A 95 -23.96 2.48 9.75
N VAL A 96 -25.09 1.92 10.23
CA VAL A 96 -26.09 2.65 11.03
C VAL A 96 -25.54 3.10 12.38
N ASP A 97 -24.55 2.39 12.93
CA ASP A 97 -24.00 2.66 14.25
C ASP A 97 -22.66 3.43 14.19
N THR A 98 -22.01 3.46 13.04
CA THR A 98 -20.66 4.00 12.88
C THR A 98 -20.67 5.52 12.88
N SER A 99 -19.90 6.14 13.80
CA SER A 99 -19.75 7.60 13.85
C SER A 99 -18.99 8.13 12.62
N LEU A 100 -19.25 9.39 12.26
CA LEU A 100 -18.59 10.05 11.12
C LEU A 100 -17.07 10.14 11.33
N GLU A 101 -16.62 10.34 12.58
CA GLU A 101 -15.21 10.43 12.95
C GLU A 101 -14.44 9.13 12.59
N VAL A 102 -15.11 7.97 12.65
CA VAL A 102 -14.52 6.69 12.22
C VAL A 102 -14.30 6.69 10.71
N TYR A 103 -15.27 7.19 9.91
CA TYR A 103 -15.11 7.35 8.46
C TYR A 103 -13.95 8.30 8.15
N GLU A 104 -13.93 9.47 8.77
CA GLU A 104 -12.89 10.48 8.57
C GLU A 104 -11.49 9.91 8.89
N ARG A 105 -11.35 9.23 10.02
CA ARG A 105 -10.09 8.63 10.45
C ARG A 105 -9.61 7.53 9.50
N ILE A 106 -10.50 6.66 9.03
CA ILE A 106 -10.15 5.59 8.08
C ILE A 106 -9.77 6.19 6.72
N ILE A 107 -10.54 7.14 6.20
CA ILE A 107 -10.23 7.81 4.94
C ILE A 107 -8.92 8.58 5.05
N ALA A 108 -8.66 9.27 6.15
CA ALA A 108 -7.42 9.99 6.39
C ALA A 108 -6.20 9.05 6.30
N VAL A 109 -6.22 7.91 6.99
CA VAL A 109 -5.08 6.97 7.04
C VAL A 109 -4.97 6.14 5.76
N ASP A 110 -6.07 5.53 5.30
CA ASP A 110 -6.06 4.47 4.29
C ASP A 110 -6.16 5.01 2.85
N LEU A 111 -6.48 6.30 2.69
CA LEU A 111 -6.58 6.94 1.38
C LEU A 111 -5.76 8.24 1.32
N THR A 112 -6.16 9.28 2.07
CA THR A 112 -5.56 10.62 1.91
C THR A 112 -4.07 10.63 2.25
N ALA A 113 -3.66 9.98 3.33
CA ALA A 113 -2.25 9.90 3.71
C ALA A 113 -1.41 9.11 2.68
N GLN A 114 -1.98 8.06 2.07
CA GLN A 114 -1.30 7.29 1.03
C GLN A 114 -1.10 8.14 -0.24
N ILE A 115 -2.12 8.91 -0.62
CA ILE A 115 -2.03 9.88 -1.73
C ILE A 115 -0.95 10.93 -1.43
N ALA A 116 -0.99 11.54 -0.24
CA ALA A 116 -0.03 12.58 0.15
C ALA A 116 1.42 12.09 0.14
N ALA A 117 1.67 10.86 0.63
CA ALA A 117 3.01 10.26 0.60
C ALA A 117 3.53 10.05 -0.83
N VAL A 118 2.65 9.59 -1.73
CA VAL A 118 3.01 9.43 -3.15
C VAL A 118 3.23 10.79 -3.81
N GLN A 119 2.36 11.78 -3.56
CA GLN A 119 2.53 13.14 -4.11
C GLN A 119 3.87 13.75 -3.71
N ALA A 120 4.31 13.56 -2.46
CA ALA A 120 5.61 14.04 -2.00
C ALA A 120 6.79 13.33 -2.70
N LEU A 121 6.62 12.05 -3.07
CA LEU A 121 7.67 11.24 -3.72
C LEU A 121 7.68 11.38 -5.25
N LEU A 122 6.55 11.76 -5.88
CA LEU A 122 6.43 11.84 -7.34
C LEU A 122 7.54 12.65 -8.03
N PRO A 123 7.94 13.84 -7.54
CA PRO A 123 9.05 14.59 -8.17
C PRO A 123 10.32 13.76 -8.29
N HIS A 124 10.68 13.02 -7.23
CA HIS A 124 11.88 12.18 -7.20
C HIS A 124 11.85 11.05 -8.23
N VAL A 125 10.73 10.30 -8.31
CA VAL A 125 10.63 9.16 -9.24
C VAL A 125 10.44 9.61 -10.69
N THR A 126 9.78 10.74 -10.93
CA THR A 126 9.59 11.30 -12.28
C THR A 126 10.88 11.89 -12.84
N GLU A 127 11.69 12.59 -12.03
CA GLU A 127 13.01 13.07 -12.43
C GLU A 127 13.94 11.92 -12.81
N ARG A 128 13.92 10.82 -12.03
CA ARG A 128 14.72 9.62 -12.30
C ARG A 128 14.18 8.77 -13.45
N GLN A 129 12.95 8.99 -13.89
CA GLN A 129 12.23 8.15 -14.86
C GLN A 129 12.29 6.67 -14.52
N SER A 130 12.20 6.35 -13.23
CA SER A 130 12.33 5.00 -12.71
C SER A 130 11.72 4.90 -11.31
N GLY A 131 11.01 3.80 -11.05
CA GLY A 131 10.48 3.49 -9.72
C GLY A 131 9.32 2.51 -9.76
N LYS A 132 8.96 2.01 -8.59
CA LYS A 132 7.77 1.19 -8.37
C LYS A 132 6.94 1.77 -7.24
N LEU A 133 5.69 2.10 -7.53
CA LEU A 133 4.70 2.55 -6.55
C LEU A 133 3.74 1.40 -6.27
N VAL A 134 3.72 0.93 -5.03
CA VAL A 134 2.96 -0.26 -4.61
C VAL A 134 1.92 0.17 -3.58
N PHE A 135 0.65 0.01 -3.92
CA PHE A 135 -0.48 0.37 -3.06
C PHE A 135 -1.09 -0.88 -2.43
N ILE A 136 -1.06 -0.98 -1.10
CA ILE A 136 -1.71 -2.07 -0.39
C ILE A 136 -3.18 -1.71 -0.16
N SER A 137 -4.03 -2.15 -1.10
CA SER A 137 -5.47 -2.08 -0.99
C SER A 137 -6.03 -3.30 -0.24
N SER A 138 -7.08 -3.92 -0.74
CA SER A 138 -7.72 -5.10 -0.15
C SER A 138 -8.71 -5.70 -1.16
N ILE A 139 -9.13 -6.95 -0.94
CA ILE A 139 -10.37 -7.48 -1.55
C ILE A 139 -11.57 -6.57 -1.22
N ALA A 140 -11.57 -5.95 -0.03
CA ALA A 140 -12.56 -4.93 0.34
C ALA A 140 -12.48 -3.62 -0.48
N GLY A 141 -11.47 -3.44 -1.32
CA GLY A 141 -11.39 -2.42 -2.36
C GLY A 141 -11.94 -2.87 -3.72
N LYS A 142 -12.32 -4.14 -3.84
CA LYS A 142 -12.90 -4.74 -5.06
C LYS A 142 -14.39 -5.09 -4.87
N VAL A 143 -14.76 -5.51 -3.67
CA VAL A 143 -16.14 -5.87 -3.29
C VAL A 143 -16.52 -5.23 -1.97
N GLY A 144 -17.79 -4.82 -1.83
CA GLY A 144 -18.31 -4.29 -0.58
C GLY A 144 -18.40 -5.39 0.49
N VAL A 145 -17.75 -5.20 1.62
CA VAL A 145 -17.76 -6.14 2.74
C VAL A 145 -18.60 -5.54 3.88
N PRO A 146 -19.64 -6.23 4.37
CA PRO A 146 -20.41 -5.76 5.53
C PRO A 146 -19.53 -5.44 6.73
N MET A 147 -19.96 -4.51 7.58
CA MET A 147 -19.25 -4.04 8.78
C MET A 147 -17.94 -3.30 8.51
N ARG A 148 -17.65 -2.92 7.25
CA ARG A 148 -16.39 -2.30 6.80
C ARG A 148 -16.62 -1.16 5.81
N THR A 149 -17.71 -0.42 5.94
CA THR A 149 -18.12 0.59 4.95
C THR A 149 -17.09 1.70 4.75
N ALA A 150 -16.52 2.25 5.83
CA ALA A 150 -15.45 3.26 5.75
C ALA A 150 -14.18 2.67 5.11
N TYR A 151 -13.80 1.47 5.53
CA TYR A 151 -12.65 0.76 4.99
C TYR A 151 -12.81 0.44 3.50
N CYS A 152 -13.97 -0.07 3.09
CA CYS A 152 -14.27 -0.30 1.67
C CYS A 152 -14.16 1.01 0.88
N ALA A 153 -14.77 2.11 1.35
CA ALA A 153 -14.70 3.40 0.67
C ALA A 153 -13.25 3.85 0.44
N ALA A 154 -12.39 3.77 1.47
CA ALA A 154 -10.99 4.13 1.35
C ALA A 154 -10.22 3.21 0.38
N LYS A 155 -10.41 1.88 0.47
CA LYS A 155 -9.68 0.91 -0.36
C LYS A 155 -10.13 0.90 -1.82
N PHE A 156 -11.40 1.15 -2.12
CA PHE A 156 -11.88 1.43 -3.49
C PHE A 156 -11.29 2.73 -4.03
N GLY A 157 -11.29 3.80 -3.22
CA GLY A 157 -10.68 5.07 -3.58
C GLY A 157 -9.20 4.94 -3.92
N LEU A 158 -8.47 4.14 -3.13
CA LEU A 158 -7.04 3.89 -3.35
C LEU A 158 -6.77 3.16 -4.68
N ILE A 159 -7.62 2.20 -5.08
CA ILE A 159 -7.53 1.54 -6.38
C ILE A 159 -7.76 2.57 -7.50
N GLY A 160 -8.84 3.37 -7.39
CA GLY A 160 -9.14 4.39 -8.40
C GLY A 160 -8.00 5.41 -8.57
N TYR A 161 -7.41 5.87 -7.46
CA TYR A 161 -6.23 6.74 -7.49
C TYR A 161 -5.04 6.08 -8.21
N ALA A 162 -4.72 4.85 -7.85
CA ALA A 162 -3.59 4.13 -8.43
C ALA A 162 -3.78 3.85 -9.94
N ASP A 163 -5.01 3.55 -10.36
CA ASP A 163 -5.34 3.32 -11.78
C ASP A 163 -5.22 4.60 -12.60
N ALA A 164 -5.70 5.73 -12.08
CA ALA A 164 -5.53 7.03 -12.71
C ALA A 164 -4.04 7.41 -12.81
N LEU A 165 -3.30 7.28 -11.71
CA LEU A 165 -1.87 7.57 -11.66
C LEU A 165 -1.08 6.71 -12.66
N ARG A 166 -1.41 5.43 -12.80
CA ARG A 166 -0.81 4.53 -13.79
C ARG A 166 -1.03 5.03 -15.22
N ALA A 167 -2.22 5.57 -15.51
CA ALA A 167 -2.52 6.14 -16.83
C ALA A 167 -1.74 7.43 -17.11
N GLU A 168 -1.48 8.23 -16.08
CA GLU A 168 -0.72 9.49 -16.20
C GLU A 168 0.80 9.28 -16.37
N LEU A 169 1.34 8.12 -15.94
CA LEU A 169 2.76 7.81 -15.92
C LEU A 169 3.23 6.77 -16.98
N PRO A 170 2.58 6.57 -18.13
CA PRO A 170 2.84 5.42 -18.99
C PRO A 170 4.22 5.43 -19.65
N GLN A 171 4.85 6.59 -19.79
CA GLN A 171 6.15 6.78 -20.46
C GLN A 171 7.28 7.13 -19.49
N SER A 172 6.99 7.13 -18.19
CA SER A 172 7.94 7.61 -17.17
C SER A 172 8.89 6.54 -16.64
N GLY A 173 8.79 5.28 -17.09
CA GLY A 173 9.54 4.16 -16.51
C GLY A 173 9.11 3.79 -15.09
N ILE A 174 8.01 4.36 -14.59
CA ILE A 174 7.46 4.12 -13.24
C ILE A 174 6.37 3.05 -13.33
N ALA A 175 6.53 1.96 -12.58
CA ALA A 175 5.52 0.92 -12.45
C ALA A 175 4.57 1.21 -11.29
N VAL A 176 3.27 1.03 -11.51
CA VAL A 176 2.23 1.18 -10.47
C VAL A 176 1.55 -0.17 -10.25
N HIS A 177 1.67 -0.69 -9.04
CA HIS A 177 1.08 -1.97 -8.62
C HIS A 177 0.00 -1.73 -7.56
N VAL A 178 -1.15 -2.35 -7.73
CA VAL A 178 -2.21 -2.42 -6.71
C VAL A 178 -2.25 -3.83 -6.17
N VAL A 179 -2.11 -3.96 -4.86
CA VAL A 179 -2.20 -5.25 -4.16
C VAL A 179 -3.54 -5.32 -3.45
N CYS A 180 -4.27 -6.39 -3.67
CA CYS A 180 -5.58 -6.66 -3.07
C CYS A 180 -5.50 -7.91 -2.18
N PRO A 181 -5.01 -7.80 -0.92
CA PRO A 181 -5.02 -8.91 0.00
C PRO A 181 -6.45 -9.27 0.42
N GLY A 182 -6.72 -10.56 0.59
CA GLY A 182 -7.83 -11.09 1.36
C GLY A 182 -7.46 -11.18 2.84
N SER A 183 -7.84 -12.26 3.48
CA SER A 183 -7.51 -12.56 4.87
C SER A 183 -6.03 -12.93 5.00
N VAL A 184 -5.26 -12.06 5.64
CA VAL A 184 -3.84 -12.26 6.01
C VAL A 184 -3.72 -12.20 7.52
N ALA A 185 -3.02 -13.16 8.14
CA ALA A 185 -2.88 -13.31 9.58
C ALA A 185 -2.07 -12.17 10.21
N THR A 186 -2.75 -11.07 10.51
CA THR A 186 -2.19 -9.84 11.09
C THR A 186 -3.09 -9.27 12.17
N ASP A 187 -2.59 -8.31 12.95
CA ASP A 187 -3.38 -7.62 13.97
C ASP A 187 -4.40 -6.60 13.44
N VAL A 188 -4.58 -6.49 12.13
CA VAL A 188 -5.48 -5.49 11.51
C VAL A 188 -6.92 -5.60 12.01
N SER A 189 -7.40 -6.80 12.27
CA SER A 189 -8.74 -7.06 12.78
C SER A 189 -8.86 -6.74 14.28
N ARG A 190 -7.86 -7.13 15.06
CA ARG A 190 -7.77 -6.83 16.50
C ARG A 190 -7.71 -5.33 16.74
N ASN A 191 -6.96 -4.60 15.91
CA ASN A 191 -6.76 -3.16 15.99
C ASN A 191 -7.84 -2.36 15.22
N ALA A 192 -8.85 -3.01 14.65
CA ALA A 192 -9.92 -2.35 13.92
C ALA A 192 -10.70 -1.41 14.85
N LEU A 193 -11.22 -0.32 14.29
CA LEU A 193 -12.07 0.61 15.00
C LEU A 193 -13.49 0.03 15.15
N THR A 194 -14.07 0.21 16.32
CA THR A 194 -15.50 0.00 16.59
C THR A 194 -16.32 1.19 16.12
N ALA A 195 -17.61 1.21 16.38
CA ALA A 195 -18.54 2.25 15.96
C ALA A 195 -18.20 3.65 16.49
N ASP A 196 -17.63 3.72 17.70
CA ASP A 196 -17.22 4.96 18.41
C ASP A 196 -15.72 5.30 18.21
N GLY A 197 -15.00 4.53 17.40
CA GLY A 197 -13.58 4.73 17.14
C GLY A 197 -12.63 4.14 18.18
N SER A 198 -13.12 3.41 19.18
CA SER A 198 -12.29 2.65 20.11
C SER A 198 -11.70 1.42 19.44
N PRO A 199 -10.53 0.89 19.91
CA PRO A 199 -9.97 -0.37 19.42
C PRO A 199 -10.88 -1.57 19.75
N ARG A 200 -11.10 -2.46 18.78
CA ARG A 200 -11.93 -3.65 18.97
C ARG A 200 -11.39 -4.66 19.98
N GLY A 201 -10.08 -4.85 20.03
CA GLY A 201 -9.41 -5.72 20.98
C GLY A 201 -9.44 -7.22 20.67
N VAL A 202 -10.34 -7.67 19.76
CA VAL A 202 -10.49 -9.07 19.35
C VAL A 202 -10.27 -9.23 17.84
N SER A 203 -9.75 -10.37 17.40
CA SER A 203 -9.54 -10.65 15.99
C SER A 203 -10.68 -11.45 15.38
N ASP A 204 -10.82 -11.38 14.06
CA ASP A 204 -11.69 -12.26 13.29
C ASP A 204 -10.97 -13.60 13.06
N LYS A 205 -11.65 -14.73 13.30
CA LYS A 205 -11.10 -16.06 13.03
C LYS A 205 -10.57 -16.22 11.61
N ALA A 206 -11.30 -15.69 10.60
CA ALA A 206 -10.87 -15.73 9.21
C ALA A 206 -9.53 -15.00 8.96
N ILE A 207 -9.25 -13.93 9.73
CA ILE A 207 -7.97 -13.23 9.66
C ILE A 207 -6.87 -14.05 10.36
N ASP A 208 -7.15 -14.59 11.55
CA ASP A 208 -6.16 -15.40 12.29
C ASP A 208 -5.75 -16.67 11.54
N GLU A 209 -6.69 -17.28 10.79
CA GLU A 209 -6.49 -18.46 9.95
C GLU A 209 -6.12 -18.09 8.49
N GLY A 210 -5.89 -16.82 8.22
CA GLY A 210 -5.56 -16.28 6.89
C GLY A 210 -4.17 -16.68 6.38
N ILE A 211 -3.81 -16.12 5.24
CA ILE A 211 -2.47 -16.32 4.64
C ILE A 211 -1.41 -15.81 5.61
N PRO A 212 -0.33 -16.56 5.89
CA PRO A 212 0.79 -16.04 6.67
C PRO A 212 1.40 -14.78 6.01
N PRO A 213 1.73 -13.73 6.78
CA PRO A 213 2.30 -12.49 6.22
C PRO A 213 3.54 -12.71 5.35
N ALA A 214 4.39 -13.67 5.69
CA ALA A 214 5.58 -14.01 4.91
C ALA A 214 5.22 -14.59 3.52
N GLU A 215 4.17 -15.43 3.45
CA GLU A 215 3.67 -15.97 2.20
C GLU A 215 3.03 -14.87 1.33
N ALA A 216 2.25 -13.99 1.95
CA ALA A 216 1.68 -12.85 1.26
C ALA A 216 2.78 -11.93 0.68
N ALA A 217 3.82 -11.62 1.46
CA ALA A 217 4.94 -10.80 1.02
C ALA A 217 5.70 -11.43 -0.16
N LYS A 218 5.93 -12.74 -0.10
CA LYS A 218 6.57 -13.49 -1.19
C LYS A 218 5.73 -13.42 -2.47
N SER A 219 4.43 -13.68 -2.38
CA SER A 219 3.51 -13.61 -3.54
C SER A 219 3.46 -12.20 -4.14
N ILE A 220 3.46 -11.15 -3.31
CA ILE A 220 3.51 -9.76 -3.76
C ILE A 220 4.81 -9.49 -4.52
N ALA A 221 5.95 -9.87 -3.96
CA ALA A 221 7.25 -9.64 -4.57
C ALA A 221 7.39 -10.36 -5.92
N GLU A 222 6.92 -11.60 -6.04
CA GLU A 222 6.92 -12.39 -7.27
C GLU A 222 6.02 -11.77 -8.34
N ALA A 223 4.82 -11.32 -7.96
CA ALA A 223 3.89 -10.66 -8.87
C ALA A 223 4.40 -9.29 -9.35
N MET A 224 5.04 -8.51 -8.48
CA MET A 224 5.73 -7.26 -8.86
C MET A 224 6.86 -7.52 -9.86
N GLU A 225 7.61 -8.59 -9.66
CA GLU A 225 8.67 -9.02 -10.58
C GLU A 225 8.12 -9.39 -11.96
N ALA A 226 6.96 -10.07 -12.00
CA ALA A 226 6.25 -10.40 -13.23
C ALA A 226 5.59 -9.19 -13.91
N GLY A 227 5.66 -7.99 -13.32
CA GLY A 227 5.03 -6.78 -13.83
C GLY A 227 3.51 -6.75 -13.67
N THR A 228 2.95 -7.59 -12.80
CA THR A 228 1.50 -7.66 -12.56
C THR A 228 0.98 -6.34 -12.01
N ARG A 229 0.03 -5.73 -12.69
CA ARG A 229 -0.51 -4.39 -12.35
C ARG A 229 -1.48 -4.45 -11.16
N GLU A 230 -2.35 -5.46 -11.14
CA GLU A 230 -3.30 -5.73 -10.06
C GLU A 230 -3.02 -7.12 -9.48
N ILE A 231 -2.59 -7.16 -8.22
CA ILE A 231 -2.07 -8.36 -7.54
C ILE A 231 -3.11 -8.82 -6.52
N ILE A 232 -3.76 -9.96 -6.78
CA ILE A 232 -4.68 -10.60 -5.84
C ILE A 232 -3.89 -11.55 -4.94
N VAL A 233 -3.94 -11.34 -3.62
CA VAL A 233 -3.28 -12.18 -2.62
C VAL A 233 -4.35 -12.72 -1.67
N ALA A 234 -5.05 -13.74 -2.11
CA ALA A 234 -6.19 -14.30 -1.41
C ALA A 234 -6.31 -15.81 -1.68
N ARG A 235 -7.19 -16.49 -0.95
CA ARG A 235 -7.49 -17.91 -1.14
C ARG A 235 -9.00 -18.14 -1.23
N GLY A 236 -9.39 -19.22 -1.89
CA GLY A 236 -10.78 -19.69 -1.93
C GLY A 236 -11.76 -18.61 -2.46
N VAL A 237 -12.82 -18.35 -1.69
CA VAL A 237 -13.90 -17.43 -2.09
C VAL A 237 -13.37 -15.98 -2.26
N GLU A 238 -12.47 -15.52 -1.41
CA GLU A 238 -11.90 -14.18 -1.52
C GLU A 238 -11.08 -14.01 -2.81
N GLN A 239 -10.33 -15.03 -3.19
CA GLN A 239 -9.62 -15.05 -4.47
C GLN A 239 -10.60 -15.01 -5.65
N ALA A 240 -11.63 -15.85 -5.63
CA ALA A 240 -12.65 -15.87 -6.68
C ALA A 240 -13.36 -14.52 -6.82
N MET A 241 -13.71 -13.86 -5.70
CA MET A 241 -14.30 -12.51 -5.71
C MET A 241 -13.35 -11.47 -6.32
N GLY A 242 -12.07 -11.53 -5.94
CA GLY A 242 -11.04 -10.63 -6.50
C GLY A 242 -10.88 -10.81 -8.01
N GLU A 243 -10.84 -12.04 -8.49
CA GLU A 243 -10.70 -12.35 -9.91
C GLU A 243 -11.94 -11.95 -10.72
N MET A 244 -13.17 -12.13 -10.20
CA MET A 244 -14.40 -11.67 -10.86
C MET A 244 -14.44 -10.14 -11.04
N ARG A 245 -13.74 -9.39 -10.18
CA ARG A 245 -13.65 -7.93 -10.22
C ARG A 245 -12.28 -7.44 -10.67
N ARG A 246 -11.48 -8.30 -11.31
CA ARG A 246 -10.18 -7.91 -11.87
C ARG A 246 -10.37 -6.89 -12.99
N THR A 247 -9.56 -5.83 -12.95
CA THR A 247 -9.51 -4.85 -14.02
C THR A 247 -8.79 -5.47 -15.22
N PRO A 248 -9.40 -5.52 -16.42
CA PRO A 248 -8.73 -6.04 -17.60
C PRO A 248 -7.49 -5.22 -17.97
N ASP A 249 -6.37 -5.86 -18.29
CA ASP A 249 -5.15 -5.17 -18.74
C ASP A 249 -5.39 -4.27 -19.96
N ALA A 250 -6.29 -4.68 -20.88
CA ALA A 250 -6.69 -3.88 -22.02
C ALA A 250 -7.30 -2.52 -21.65
N LEU A 251 -7.98 -2.42 -20.49
CA LEU A 251 -8.52 -1.14 -20.01
C LEU A 251 -7.37 -0.21 -19.55
N PHE A 252 -6.37 -0.74 -18.85
CA PHE A 252 -5.18 0.03 -18.49
C PHE A 252 -4.43 0.55 -19.72
N ASP A 253 -4.25 -0.31 -20.74
CA ASP A 253 -3.59 0.05 -22.00
C ASP A 253 -4.39 1.08 -22.80
N GLN A 254 -5.73 0.99 -22.79
CA GLN A 254 -6.60 1.99 -23.41
C GLN A 254 -6.45 3.37 -22.75
N MET A 255 -6.45 3.43 -21.42
CA MET A 255 -6.27 4.70 -20.69
C MET A 255 -4.89 5.30 -20.94
N ALA A 256 -3.83 4.49 -20.89
CA ALA A 256 -2.47 4.93 -21.20
C ALA A 256 -2.36 5.46 -22.63
N THR A 257 -3.02 4.81 -23.61
CA THR A 257 -3.06 5.25 -25.01
C THR A 257 -3.78 6.59 -25.16
N MET A 258 -4.88 6.81 -24.44
CA MET A 258 -5.57 8.12 -24.45
C MET A 258 -4.65 9.25 -23.99
N VAL A 259 -3.90 9.03 -22.91
CA VAL A 259 -2.94 10.02 -22.39
C VAL A 259 -1.81 10.26 -23.40
N ALA A 260 -1.22 9.21 -23.97
CA ALA A 260 -0.17 9.30 -25.00
C ALA A 260 -0.65 10.07 -26.25
N ASN A 261 -1.95 9.98 -26.58
CA ASN A 261 -2.57 10.69 -27.70
C ASN A 261 -3.02 12.14 -27.37
N GLY A 262 -2.51 12.71 -26.28
CA GLY A 262 -2.70 14.12 -25.95
C GLY A 262 -4.00 14.42 -25.19
N TYR A 263 -4.60 13.45 -24.50
CA TYR A 263 -5.79 13.68 -23.68
C TYR A 263 -5.58 14.79 -22.63
N MET A 264 -4.44 14.76 -21.94
CA MET A 264 -4.12 15.75 -20.88
C MET A 264 -4.00 17.18 -21.47
N GLN A 265 -3.35 17.33 -22.63
CA GLN A 265 -3.16 18.62 -23.30
C GLN A 265 -4.50 19.21 -23.78
N LYS A 266 -5.43 18.35 -24.24
CA LYS A 266 -6.77 18.79 -24.68
C LYS A 266 -7.65 19.28 -23.52
N LEU A 267 -7.40 18.85 -22.30
CA LEU A 267 -8.13 19.31 -21.12
C LEU A 267 -7.58 20.64 -20.55
N GLN A 268 -6.34 21.00 -20.91
CA GLN A 268 -5.68 22.22 -20.47
C GLN A 268 -5.83 23.39 -21.47
N ALA A 269 -6.33 23.10 -22.67
CA ALA A 269 -6.62 24.07 -23.71
C ALA A 269 -8.05 24.61 -23.60
#